data_6652ced31cf532bd72be6582c6f0d995
#
_entry.id   6652ced31cf532bd72be6582c6f0d995
#
_cell.length_a   1.000
_cell.length_b   1.000
_cell.length_c   1.000
_cell.angle_alpha   90.00
_cell.angle_beta   90.00
_cell.angle_gamma   90.00
#
_symmetry.space_group_name_H-M   'P 1'
#
loop_
_entity.id
_entity.type
_entity.pdbx_description
1 polymer ?
#
loop_
_entity_poly.entity_id
_entity_poly.type
_entity_poly.pdbx_seq_one_letter_code
_entity_poly.pdbx_strand_id
1 'polypeptide(L)'
;YAGWSDKYQQLFSTVNPVSSPHFNFSVPEPSGVVAAVSPSDGSLAGLVSVMAPVLVGGNTTVILVSGNPLSAISFAEVLATADVPAGVVNILTGQRDELVPAFARHMDVNALLLCSNDAKERKSAELEAVENLKRVSLQPDAPLSQSPYQILDFQEIKTTWHPVGV
;
A
#
# COMPACT_ATOMS: atom_id res chain seq x y z
N TYR A 1 3.27 3.67 -12.94
CA TYR A 1 3.08 4.52 -11.75
C TYR A 1 3.95 5.78 -11.75
N ALA A 2 5.09 5.81 -12.43
CA ALA A 2 5.91 7.03 -12.54
C ALA A 2 5.11 8.27 -13.00
N GLY A 3 4.21 8.10 -13.96
CA GLY A 3 3.33 9.19 -14.40
C GLY A 3 2.24 9.59 -13.38
N TRP A 4 1.88 8.70 -12.45
CA TRP A 4 0.93 9.02 -11.39
C TRP A 4 1.59 9.74 -10.21
N SER A 5 2.89 9.54 -9.97
CA SER A 5 3.61 10.20 -8.88
C SER A 5 3.53 11.74 -8.96
N ASP A 6 3.51 12.29 -10.19
CA ASP A 6 3.40 13.72 -10.41
C ASP A 6 1.97 14.27 -10.34
N LYS A 7 0.95 13.40 -10.36
CA LYS A 7 -0.44 13.81 -10.63
C LYS A 7 -1.43 13.40 -9.56
N TYR A 8 -1.15 12.34 -8.79
CA TYR A 8 -2.17 11.76 -7.90
C TYR A 8 -2.68 12.74 -6.85
N GLN A 9 -1.80 13.58 -6.31
CA GLN A 9 -2.20 14.60 -5.34
C GLN A 9 -3.15 15.63 -5.96
N GLN A 10 -2.89 16.06 -7.19
CA GLN A 10 -3.76 16.99 -7.91
C GLN A 10 -5.14 16.40 -8.22
N LEU A 11 -5.19 15.07 -8.45
CA LEU A 11 -6.44 14.38 -8.74
C LEU A 11 -7.30 14.17 -7.48
N PHE A 12 -6.67 13.96 -6.32
CA PHE A 12 -7.35 13.51 -5.11
C PHE A 12 -7.38 14.54 -3.98
N SER A 13 -6.71 15.66 -4.15
CA SER A 13 -6.84 16.81 -3.26
C SER A 13 -7.99 17.70 -3.68
N THR A 14 -8.64 18.33 -2.70
CA THR A 14 -9.76 19.23 -2.96
C THR A 14 -9.67 20.49 -2.10
N VAL A 15 -10.17 21.60 -2.64
CA VAL A 15 -10.55 22.76 -1.85
C VAL A 15 -12.05 22.62 -1.53
N ASN A 16 -12.38 22.70 -0.25
CA ASN A 16 -13.73 22.46 0.22
C ASN A 16 -14.44 23.79 0.50
N PRO A 17 -15.63 24.04 -0.05
CA PRO A 17 -16.38 25.24 0.28
C PRO A 17 -16.90 25.14 1.72
N VAL A 18 -16.71 26.21 2.50
CA VAL A 18 -17.18 26.32 3.88
C VAL A 18 -17.83 27.67 4.12
N SER A 19 -18.82 27.74 5.00
CA SER A 19 -19.60 28.96 5.32
C SER A 19 -18.98 29.80 6.44
N SER A 20 -17.72 29.62 6.75
CA SER A 20 -16.99 30.29 7.84
C SER A 20 -15.70 30.95 7.31
N PRO A 21 -15.08 31.89 8.04
CA PRO A 21 -13.83 32.53 7.61
C PRO A 21 -12.62 31.58 7.71
N HIS A 22 -12.69 30.46 6.97
CA HIS A 22 -11.64 29.48 6.89
C HIS A 22 -11.36 29.09 5.45
N PHE A 23 -10.09 28.88 5.14
CA PHE A 23 -9.70 28.14 3.96
C PHE A 23 -9.61 26.65 4.34
N ASN A 24 -10.45 25.83 3.70
CA ASN A 24 -10.52 24.40 3.97
C ASN A 24 -10.05 23.62 2.75
N PHE A 25 -9.16 22.66 2.98
CA PHE A 25 -8.67 21.78 1.92
C PHE A 25 -8.38 20.38 2.45
N SER A 26 -8.48 19.40 1.57
CA SER A 26 -8.21 17.99 1.85
C SER A 26 -7.10 17.48 0.96
N VAL A 27 -6.15 16.76 1.54
CA VAL A 27 -5.03 16.14 0.83
C VAL A 27 -4.86 14.68 1.24
N PRO A 28 -4.46 13.78 0.32
CA PRO A 28 -4.08 12.43 0.67
C PRO A 28 -2.71 12.41 1.36
N GLU A 29 -2.61 11.68 2.46
CA GLU A 29 -1.36 11.42 3.19
C GLU A 29 -1.16 9.91 3.36
N PRO A 30 0.09 9.42 3.47
CA PRO A 30 0.37 8.00 3.61
C PRO A 30 -0.24 7.42 4.89
N SER A 31 -0.76 6.20 4.80
CA SER A 31 -1.25 5.45 5.97
C SER A 31 -0.11 4.98 6.88
N GLY A 32 1.11 4.79 6.33
CA GLY A 32 2.29 4.35 7.08
C GLY A 32 2.94 3.09 6.52
N VAL A 33 2.94 2.02 7.31
CA VAL A 33 3.50 0.72 6.91
C VAL A 33 2.44 -0.15 6.25
N VAL A 34 2.68 -0.55 5.02
CA VAL A 34 1.80 -1.45 4.26
C VAL A 34 2.44 -2.82 4.10
N ALA A 35 1.83 -3.85 4.66
CA ALA A 35 2.18 -5.22 4.32
C ALA A 35 1.49 -5.61 3.01
N ALA A 36 2.24 -6.13 2.06
CA ALA A 36 1.72 -6.56 0.77
C ALA A 36 2.05 -8.04 0.52
N VAL A 37 1.07 -8.78 0.05
CA VAL A 37 1.25 -10.17 -0.38
C VAL A 37 1.14 -10.20 -1.89
N SER A 38 2.27 -10.44 -2.56
CA SER A 38 2.32 -10.44 -4.03
C SER A 38 1.51 -11.60 -4.63
N PRO A 39 1.12 -11.50 -5.91
CA PRO A 39 0.56 -12.64 -6.64
C PRO A 39 1.47 -13.88 -6.56
N SER A 40 0.83 -15.06 -6.56
CA SER A 40 1.51 -16.35 -6.39
C SER A 40 2.37 -16.78 -7.58
N ASP A 41 2.23 -16.09 -8.73
CA ASP A 41 3.02 -16.36 -9.94
C ASP A 41 4.52 -16.03 -9.79
N GLY A 42 4.90 -15.30 -8.73
CA GLY A 42 6.29 -14.89 -8.47
C GLY A 42 6.89 -14.00 -9.55
N SER A 43 6.06 -13.39 -10.40
CA SER A 43 6.52 -12.52 -11.47
C SER A 43 7.01 -11.16 -10.94
N LEU A 44 7.99 -10.59 -11.65
CA LEU A 44 8.43 -9.21 -11.38
C LEU A 44 7.27 -8.21 -11.60
N ALA A 45 6.41 -8.47 -12.59
CA ALA A 45 5.23 -7.64 -12.82
C ALA A 45 4.26 -7.67 -11.65
N GLY A 46 4.02 -8.84 -11.04
CA GLY A 46 3.21 -8.99 -9.84
C GLY A 46 3.81 -8.22 -8.66
N LEU A 47 5.11 -8.39 -8.41
CA LEU A 47 5.82 -7.68 -7.35
C LEU A 47 5.72 -6.15 -7.51
N VAL A 48 6.08 -5.64 -8.69
CA VAL A 48 6.06 -4.20 -8.96
C VAL A 48 4.63 -3.64 -8.91
N SER A 49 3.63 -4.41 -9.33
CA SER A 49 2.23 -3.97 -9.31
C SER A 49 1.70 -3.71 -7.90
N VAL A 50 2.14 -4.48 -6.89
CA VAL A 50 1.74 -4.25 -5.49
C VAL A 50 2.62 -3.20 -4.81
N MET A 51 3.90 -3.11 -5.18
CA MET A 51 4.86 -2.18 -4.57
C MET A 51 4.62 -0.73 -5.03
N ALA A 52 4.45 -0.52 -6.33
CA ALA A 52 4.45 0.82 -6.91
C ALA A 52 3.34 1.75 -6.37
N PRO A 53 2.06 1.34 -6.27
CA PRO A 53 1.02 2.21 -5.72
C PRO A 53 1.26 2.56 -4.24
N VAL A 54 1.83 1.65 -3.46
CA VAL A 54 2.17 1.89 -2.06
C VAL A 54 3.24 2.98 -1.94
N LEU A 55 4.32 2.85 -2.73
CA LEU A 55 5.45 3.80 -2.69
C LEU A 55 5.08 5.17 -3.24
N VAL A 56 4.32 5.24 -4.32
CA VAL A 56 3.85 6.52 -4.88
C VAL A 56 3.05 7.31 -3.84
N GLY A 57 2.28 6.61 -3.02
CA GLY A 57 1.54 7.21 -1.91
C GLY A 57 2.40 7.65 -0.72
N GLY A 58 3.72 7.43 -0.74
CA GLY A 58 4.62 7.81 0.36
C GLY A 58 4.68 6.83 1.52
N ASN A 59 4.10 5.62 1.38
CA ASN A 59 4.15 4.57 2.40
C ASN A 59 5.47 3.79 2.33
N THR A 60 5.80 3.12 3.42
CA THR A 60 6.80 2.04 3.43
C THR A 60 6.11 0.69 3.25
N THR A 61 6.84 -0.31 2.74
CA THR A 61 6.22 -1.61 2.49
C THR A 61 7.07 -2.79 2.94
N VAL A 62 6.37 -3.81 3.45
CA VAL A 62 6.92 -5.15 3.68
C VAL A 62 6.18 -6.10 2.76
N ILE A 63 6.86 -6.67 1.78
CA ILE A 63 6.25 -7.47 0.72
C ILE A 63 6.60 -8.95 0.93
N LEU A 64 5.58 -9.78 1.07
CA LEU A 64 5.74 -11.23 1.01
C LEU A 64 5.70 -11.71 -0.44
N VAL A 65 6.77 -12.35 -0.86
CA VAL A 65 6.85 -13.09 -2.12
C VAL A 65 6.83 -14.57 -1.82
N SER A 66 5.76 -15.23 -2.23
CA SER A 66 5.61 -16.68 -2.18
C SER A 66 5.78 -17.28 -3.58
N GLY A 67 6.16 -18.54 -3.67
CA GLY A 67 6.41 -19.20 -4.96
C GLY A 67 7.87 -19.05 -5.42
N ASN A 68 8.13 -18.47 -6.60
CA ASN A 68 9.50 -18.29 -7.09
C ASN A 68 10.06 -16.90 -6.70
N PRO A 69 10.93 -16.82 -5.68
CA PRO A 69 11.43 -15.55 -5.17
C PRO A 69 12.63 -14.98 -5.95
N LEU A 70 13.17 -15.70 -6.95
CA LEU A 70 14.45 -15.32 -7.58
C LEU A 70 14.41 -13.93 -8.23
N SER A 71 13.33 -13.61 -8.94
CA SER A 71 13.15 -12.28 -9.55
C SER A 71 13.02 -11.17 -8.51
N ALA A 72 12.40 -11.47 -7.37
CA ALA A 72 12.25 -10.52 -6.28
C ALA A 72 13.59 -10.23 -5.57
N ILE A 73 14.42 -11.24 -5.36
CA ILE A 73 15.76 -11.08 -4.76
C ILE A 73 16.66 -10.28 -5.69
N SER A 74 16.70 -10.61 -6.99
CA SER A 74 17.45 -9.83 -7.97
C SER A 74 16.96 -8.38 -8.04
N PHE A 75 15.65 -8.16 -7.92
CA PHE A 75 15.09 -6.81 -7.89
C PHE A 75 15.45 -6.06 -6.59
N ALA A 76 15.55 -6.75 -5.46
CA ALA A 76 16.03 -6.13 -4.21
C ALA A 76 17.47 -5.58 -4.34
N GLU A 77 18.34 -6.28 -5.07
CA GLU A 77 19.69 -5.78 -5.38
C GLU A 77 19.65 -4.50 -6.24
N VAL A 78 18.72 -4.45 -7.22
CA VAL A 78 18.50 -3.25 -8.03
C VAL A 78 18.02 -2.08 -7.17
N LEU A 79 17.07 -2.30 -6.26
CA LEU A 79 16.59 -1.27 -5.34
C LEU A 79 17.72 -0.74 -4.45
N ALA A 80 18.56 -1.64 -3.92
CA ALA A 80 19.69 -1.25 -3.08
C ALA A 80 20.75 -0.43 -3.83
N THR A 81 20.96 -0.71 -5.12
CA THR A 81 21.91 0.03 -5.97
C THR A 81 21.31 1.31 -6.58
N ALA A 82 19.99 1.46 -6.55
CA ALA A 82 19.27 2.64 -7.06
C ALA A 82 19.03 3.71 -5.99
N ASP A 83 19.78 3.69 -4.89
CA ASP A 83 19.68 4.65 -3.78
C ASP A 83 18.29 4.71 -3.12
N VAL A 84 17.50 3.65 -3.19
CA VAL A 84 16.24 3.57 -2.43
C VAL A 84 16.59 3.54 -0.94
N PRO A 85 16.05 4.44 -0.12
CA PRO A 85 16.39 4.51 1.29
C PRO A 85 16.11 3.17 2.01
N ALA A 86 17.02 2.78 2.89
CA ALA A 86 16.87 1.54 3.66
C ALA A 86 15.55 1.53 4.45
N GLY A 87 14.86 0.40 4.43
CA GLY A 87 13.59 0.22 5.14
C GLY A 87 12.34 0.69 4.39
N VAL A 88 12.48 1.42 3.28
CA VAL A 88 11.32 1.82 2.48
C VAL A 88 10.67 0.62 1.80
N VAL A 89 11.47 -0.29 1.26
CA VAL A 89 11.02 -1.56 0.67
C VAL A 89 11.72 -2.71 1.36
N ASN A 90 10.94 -3.61 1.94
CA ASN A 90 11.43 -4.81 2.59
C ASN A 90 10.79 -6.03 1.91
N ILE A 91 11.58 -6.91 1.34
CA ILE A 91 11.09 -8.10 0.64
C ILE A 91 11.37 -9.31 1.51
N LEU A 92 10.31 -10.04 1.85
CA LEU A 92 10.36 -11.29 2.60
C LEU A 92 9.97 -12.46 1.69
N THR A 93 10.64 -13.57 1.89
CA THR A 93 10.27 -14.85 1.28
C THR A 93 9.78 -15.81 2.35
N GLY A 94 8.72 -16.53 2.11
CA GLY A 94 8.17 -17.47 3.09
C GLY A 94 6.82 -18.05 2.70
N GLN A 95 6.25 -18.77 3.66
CA GLN A 95 4.96 -19.42 3.47
C GLN A 95 3.82 -18.46 3.79
N ARG A 96 2.79 -18.45 2.95
CA ARG A 96 1.64 -17.54 3.09
C ARG A 96 0.82 -17.84 4.34
N ASP A 97 0.61 -19.13 4.63
CA ASP A 97 -0.16 -19.59 5.78
C ASP A 97 0.44 -19.20 7.14
N GLU A 98 1.77 -18.97 7.18
CA GLU A 98 2.46 -18.49 8.37
C GLU A 98 2.50 -16.95 8.45
N LEU A 99 2.82 -16.28 7.34
CA LEU A 99 3.13 -14.84 7.34
C LEU A 99 1.91 -13.95 7.13
N VAL A 100 0.89 -14.38 6.38
CA VAL A 100 -0.32 -13.56 6.17
C VAL A 100 -1.06 -13.28 7.48
N PRO A 101 -1.29 -14.27 8.38
CA PRO A 101 -1.87 -14.00 9.68
C PRO A 101 -0.99 -13.08 10.56
N ALA A 102 0.33 -13.22 10.47
CA ALA A 102 1.26 -12.36 11.20
C ALA A 102 1.14 -10.89 10.73
N PHE A 103 1.11 -10.64 9.42
CA PHE A 103 0.89 -9.30 8.86
C PHE A 103 -0.47 -8.72 9.26
N ALA A 104 -1.52 -9.56 9.22
CA ALA A 104 -2.85 -9.13 9.58
C ALA A 104 -2.98 -8.71 11.05
N ARG A 105 -2.29 -9.39 11.98
CA ARG A 105 -2.32 -9.07 13.42
C ARG A 105 -1.32 -8.01 13.85
N HIS A 106 -0.24 -7.76 13.08
CA HIS A 106 0.84 -6.90 13.52
C HIS A 106 0.37 -5.46 13.76
N MET A 107 0.56 -4.94 14.96
CA MET A 107 0.05 -3.61 15.35
C MET A 107 0.69 -2.45 14.59
N ASP A 108 1.96 -2.58 14.21
CA ASP A 108 2.70 -1.54 13.47
C ASP A 108 2.46 -1.61 11.95
N VAL A 109 1.69 -2.57 11.46
CA VAL A 109 1.22 -2.62 10.08
C VAL A 109 -0.09 -1.87 9.99
N ASN A 110 -0.12 -0.77 9.24
CA ASN A 110 -1.29 0.12 9.12
C ASN A 110 -2.30 -0.35 8.06
N ALA A 111 -1.82 -1.04 7.02
CA ALA A 111 -2.68 -1.59 5.98
C ALA A 111 -2.14 -2.92 5.44
N LEU A 112 -3.04 -3.75 4.94
CA LEU A 112 -2.73 -5.04 4.31
C LEU A 112 -3.25 -5.05 2.87
N LEU A 113 -2.36 -5.30 1.91
CA LEU A 113 -2.70 -5.63 0.53
C LEU A 113 -2.53 -7.13 0.32
N LEU A 114 -3.61 -7.82 0.04
CA LEU A 114 -3.60 -9.28 -0.15
C LEU A 114 -4.05 -9.66 -1.56
N CYS A 115 -3.11 -10.13 -2.38
CA CYS A 115 -3.41 -10.76 -3.67
C CYS A 115 -3.68 -12.25 -3.44
N SER A 116 -4.94 -12.64 -3.52
CA SER A 116 -5.37 -14.02 -3.31
C SER A 116 -6.73 -14.30 -3.94
N ASN A 117 -6.91 -15.50 -4.48
CA ASN A 117 -8.21 -16.02 -4.90
C ASN A 117 -8.80 -17.01 -3.88
N ASP A 118 -8.07 -17.34 -2.83
CA ASP A 118 -8.56 -18.23 -1.77
C ASP A 118 -9.46 -17.47 -0.78
N ALA A 119 -10.73 -17.82 -0.78
CA ALA A 119 -11.73 -17.22 0.10
C ALA A 119 -11.45 -17.47 1.60
N LYS A 120 -10.79 -18.58 1.95
CA LYS A 120 -10.44 -18.88 3.34
C LYS A 120 -9.30 -18.00 3.82
N GLU A 121 -8.26 -17.82 3.00
CA GLU A 121 -7.15 -16.93 3.29
C GLU A 121 -7.63 -15.49 3.45
N ARG A 122 -8.46 -15.00 2.51
CA ARG A 122 -9.07 -13.66 2.59
C ARG A 122 -9.85 -13.45 3.88
N LYS A 123 -10.76 -14.36 4.19
CA LYS A 123 -11.58 -14.30 5.42
C LYS A 123 -10.72 -14.34 6.68
N SER A 124 -9.69 -15.19 6.71
CA SER A 124 -8.78 -15.25 7.85
C SER A 124 -8.02 -13.93 8.05
N ALA A 125 -7.50 -13.36 6.97
CA ALA A 125 -6.79 -12.08 7.02
C ALA A 125 -7.69 -10.93 7.51
N GLU A 126 -8.94 -10.88 7.05
CA GLU A 126 -9.92 -9.87 7.51
C GLU A 126 -10.24 -10.02 9.01
N LEU A 127 -10.45 -11.26 9.47
CA LEU A 127 -10.75 -11.53 10.89
C LEU A 127 -9.59 -11.15 11.79
N GLU A 128 -8.36 -11.45 11.41
CA GLU A 128 -7.16 -11.10 12.19
C GLU A 128 -6.89 -9.60 12.18
N ALA A 129 -7.28 -8.89 11.12
CA ALA A 129 -7.12 -7.44 11.01
C ALA A 129 -8.10 -6.64 11.88
N VAL A 130 -9.16 -7.25 12.39
CA VAL A 130 -10.20 -6.59 13.20
C VAL A 130 -9.63 -5.99 14.50
N GLU A 131 -8.67 -6.66 15.12
CA GLU A 131 -8.14 -6.25 16.43
C GLU A 131 -7.48 -4.86 16.42
N ASN A 132 -6.92 -4.45 15.29
CA ASN A 132 -6.29 -3.14 15.15
C ASN A 132 -6.94 -2.24 14.09
N LEU A 133 -8.12 -2.62 13.60
CA LEU A 133 -8.92 -1.86 12.62
C LEU A 133 -8.15 -1.47 11.36
N LYS A 134 -7.14 -2.26 10.98
CA LYS A 134 -6.33 -1.93 9.80
C LYS A 134 -7.13 -2.04 8.51
N ARG A 135 -6.75 -1.25 7.54
CA ARG A 135 -7.31 -1.31 6.20
C ARG A 135 -6.84 -2.58 5.49
N VAL A 136 -7.78 -3.33 4.91
CA VAL A 136 -7.48 -4.53 4.11
C VAL A 136 -7.96 -4.30 2.69
N SER A 137 -7.03 -4.33 1.72
CA SER A 137 -7.32 -4.31 0.29
C SER A 137 -7.15 -5.72 -0.27
N LEU A 138 -8.26 -6.33 -0.65
CA LEU A 138 -8.28 -7.69 -1.23
C LEU A 138 -8.27 -7.60 -2.75
N GLN A 139 -7.25 -8.16 -3.37
CA GLN A 139 -7.05 -8.12 -4.81
C GLN A 139 -7.04 -9.54 -5.42
N PRO A 140 -7.31 -9.71 -6.71
CA PRO A 140 -7.13 -10.98 -7.39
C PRO A 140 -5.67 -11.46 -7.29
N ASP A 141 -5.48 -12.78 -7.39
CA ASP A 141 -4.14 -13.38 -7.48
C ASP A 141 -3.54 -13.20 -8.90
N ALA A 142 -3.30 -11.96 -9.26
CA ALA A 142 -2.79 -11.52 -10.55
C ALA A 142 -2.12 -10.14 -10.41
N PRO A 143 -1.24 -9.73 -11.34
CA PRO A 143 -0.71 -8.38 -11.36
C PRO A 143 -1.82 -7.32 -11.39
N LEU A 144 -1.69 -6.31 -10.53
CA LEU A 144 -2.71 -5.26 -10.40
C LEU A 144 -2.75 -4.36 -11.63
N SER A 145 -3.91 -3.77 -11.87
CA SER A 145 -4.05 -2.71 -12.88
C SER A 145 -3.24 -1.46 -12.50
N GLN A 146 -2.96 -0.60 -13.46
CA GLN A 146 -2.22 0.66 -13.21
C GLN A 146 -3.17 1.82 -12.84
N SER A 147 -4.20 1.52 -12.06
CA SER A 147 -5.18 2.52 -11.63
C SER A 147 -4.62 3.45 -10.55
N PRO A 148 -4.85 4.77 -10.62
CA PRO A 148 -4.48 5.69 -9.55
C PRO A 148 -5.27 5.44 -8.25
N TYR A 149 -6.43 4.82 -8.32
CA TYR A 149 -7.24 4.49 -7.13
C TYR A 149 -6.53 3.48 -6.21
N GLN A 150 -5.65 2.65 -6.75
CA GLN A 150 -4.84 1.76 -5.91
C GLN A 150 -3.83 2.51 -5.02
N ILE A 151 -3.46 3.74 -5.38
CA ILE A 151 -2.68 4.61 -4.51
C ILE A 151 -3.53 5.03 -3.31
N LEU A 152 -4.80 5.38 -3.55
CA LEU A 152 -5.74 5.79 -2.49
C LEU A 152 -6.08 4.68 -1.50
N ASP A 153 -5.96 3.41 -1.89
CA ASP A 153 -6.18 2.28 -0.98
C ASP A 153 -5.29 2.37 0.28
N PHE A 154 -4.17 3.09 0.19
CA PHE A 154 -3.17 3.25 1.26
C PHE A 154 -2.93 4.72 1.63
N GLN A 155 -3.97 5.54 1.47
CA GLN A 155 -3.92 6.95 1.85
C GLN A 155 -4.99 7.29 2.88
N GLU A 156 -4.68 8.21 3.76
CA GLU A 156 -5.65 8.89 4.62
C GLU A 156 -5.93 10.29 4.06
N ILE A 157 -7.21 10.66 3.97
CA ILE A 157 -7.57 12.02 3.54
C ILE A 157 -7.58 12.91 4.76
N LYS A 158 -6.61 13.81 4.84
CA LYS A 158 -6.54 14.83 5.89
C LYS A 158 -7.13 16.14 5.44
N THR A 159 -8.06 16.66 6.24
CA THR A 159 -8.71 17.95 6.00
C THR A 159 -8.18 19.00 6.95
N THR A 160 -7.66 20.08 6.39
CA THR A 160 -7.11 21.21 7.15
C THR A 160 -8.06 22.40 7.11
N TRP A 161 -8.29 22.99 8.28
CA TRP A 161 -9.04 24.23 8.47
C TRP A 161 -8.06 25.35 8.82
N HIS A 162 -7.81 26.25 7.88
CA HIS A 162 -6.90 27.36 8.08
C HIS A 162 -7.70 28.66 8.21
N PRO A 163 -7.66 29.35 9.37
CA PRO A 163 -8.38 30.61 9.52
C PRO A 163 -7.83 31.67 8.56
N VAL A 164 -8.71 32.28 7.80
CA VAL A 164 -8.39 33.40 6.91
C VAL A 164 -8.82 34.68 7.60
N GLY A 165 -7.93 35.28 8.34
CA GLY A 165 -8.00 36.60 8.99
C GLY A 165 -9.37 37.14 9.44
N VAL A 166 -9.39 37.81 10.51
CA VAL A 166 -10.55 38.68 10.91
C VAL A 166 -10.30 40.05 10.36
#